data_91470b60621f6b4b6c9f4d88f61a4b7c
#
_entry.id   91470b60621f6b4b6c9f4d88f61a4b7c
#
_cell.length_a   1.000
_cell.length_b   1.000
_cell.length_c   1.000
_cell.angle_alpha   90.00
_cell.angle_beta   90.00
_cell.angle_gamma   90.00
#
_symmetry.space_group_name_H-M   'P 1'
#
loop_
_entity.id
_entity.type
_entity.pdbx_description
1 polymer ?
#
loop_
_entity_poly.entity_id
_entity_poly.type
_entity_poly.pdbx_seq_one_letter_code
_entity_poly.pdbx_strand_id
1 'polypeptide(L)'
;EIDETAQDQHLVFASEDVHFALPVSSVREMLPLQEVVSIPNAPDWVRGVINVRSETFRLVDFRKRVGMKGLEEEEDELIAQLEQREREHKKWIDSLEEAVRSDENFEGELDPHKCKFGQWYDTYQTSNTEVMFELKKFDKPHRAIHSTAEDAIALKNEGKHDQAVELIRARRD
;
A
#
# COMPACT_ATOMS: atom_id res chain seq x y z
N GLU A 1 -7.13 28.59 -41.90
CA GLU A 1 -5.75 28.45 -41.34
C GLU A 1 -5.82 27.38 -40.27
N ILE A 2 -5.24 26.23 -40.57
CA ILE A 2 -5.06 25.17 -39.59
C ILE A 2 -3.87 25.62 -38.76
N ASP A 3 -4.08 25.83 -37.46
CA ASP A 3 -3.05 26.22 -36.53
C ASP A 3 -1.97 25.10 -36.46
N GLU A 4 -0.86 25.30 -37.17
CA GLU A 4 0.28 24.37 -37.19
C GLU A 4 0.88 24.12 -35.81
N THR A 5 0.58 24.98 -34.83
CA THR A 5 1.10 24.82 -33.43
C THR A 5 0.44 23.67 -32.66
N ALA A 6 -0.74 23.20 -33.07
CA ALA A 6 -1.44 22.08 -32.42
C ALA A 6 -0.85 20.69 -32.78
N GLN A 7 -0.07 20.58 -33.85
CA GLN A 7 0.46 19.30 -34.35
C GLN A 7 1.62 18.79 -33.50
N ASP A 8 2.32 19.68 -32.76
CA ASP A 8 3.47 19.31 -31.91
C ASP A 8 3.14 19.18 -30.40
N GLN A 9 1.86 19.32 -30.02
CA GLN A 9 1.46 19.21 -28.62
C GLN A 9 1.27 17.76 -28.22
N HIS A 10 1.79 17.41 -27.03
CA HIS A 10 1.66 16.09 -26.45
C HIS A 10 1.00 16.14 -25.08
N LEU A 11 0.11 15.21 -24.81
CA LEU A 11 -0.35 14.90 -23.47
C LEU A 11 0.70 14.00 -22.80
N VAL A 12 1.33 14.52 -21.74
CA VAL A 12 2.32 13.76 -20.97
C VAL A 12 1.65 13.24 -19.69
N PHE A 13 1.85 11.96 -19.41
CA PHE A 13 1.40 11.34 -18.17
C PHE A 13 2.48 10.38 -17.65
N ALA A 14 2.51 10.16 -16.34
CA ALA A 14 3.44 9.26 -15.68
C ALA A 14 2.75 7.98 -15.22
N SER A 15 3.47 6.87 -15.29
CA SER A 15 3.14 5.63 -14.62
C SER A 15 4.41 5.10 -13.98
N GLU A 16 4.44 5.01 -12.66
CA GLU A 16 5.66 4.84 -11.87
C GLU A 16 6.69 5.95 -12.24
N ASP A 17 7.95 5.58 -12.45
CA ASP A 17 9.02 6.51 -12.85
C ASP A 17 9.09 6.75 -14.37
N VAL A 18 8.18 6.12 -15.15
CA VAL A 18 8.16 6.22 -16.60
C VAL A 18 7.16 7.28 -17.07
N HIS A 19 7.62 8.19 -17.89
CA HIS A 19 6.78 9.20 -18.54
C HIS A 19 6.42 8.77 -19.95
N PHE A 20 5.16 8.90 -20.28
CA PHE A 20 4.61 8.60 -21.60
C PHE A 20 4.04 9.87 -22.23
N ALA A 21 4.09 9.95 -23.54
CA ALA A 21 3.54 11.08 -24.28
C ALA A 21 2.66 10.57 -25.42
N LEU A 22 1.47 11.16 -25.55
CA LEU A 22 0.57 10.93 -26.67
C LEU A 22 0.36 12.23 -27.42
N PRO A 23 0.40 12.23 -28.77
CA PRO A 23 0.01 13.41 -29.53
C PRO A 23 -1.41 13.84 -29.14
N VAL A 24 -1.61 15.13 -28.84
CA VAL A 24 -2.95 15.64 -28.47
C VAL A 24 -3.99 15.35 -29.55
N SER A 25 -3.59 15.31 -30.81
CA SER A 25 -4.44 14.91 -31.93
C SER A 25 -5.01 13.49 -31.86
N SER A 26 -4.36 12.62 -31.04
CA SER A 26 -4.81 11.24 -30.76
C SER A 26 -5.75 11.14 -29.56
N VAL A 27 -5.89 12.22 -28.78
CA VAL A 27 -6.71 12.28 -27.57
C VAL A 27 -8.05 12.92 -27.90
N ARG A 28 -9.12 12.15 -27.84
CA ARG A 28 -10.47 12.67 -28.09
C ARG A 28 -11.00 13.44 -26.88
N GLU A 29 -10.90 12.83 -25.71
CA GLU A 29 -11.32 13.43 -24.43
C GLU A 29 -10.74 12.67 -23.24
N MET A 30 -10.73 13.29 -22.08
CA MET A 30 -10.41 12.67 -20.80
C MET A 30 -11.69 12.57 -19.96
N LEU A 31 -11.97 11.38 -19.45
CA LEU A 31 -13.18 11.08 -18.71
C LEU A 31 -12.82 10.40 -17.37
N PRO A 32 -13.61 10.60 -16.33
CA PRO A 32 -13.56 9.72 -15.17
C PRO A 32 -13.91 8.28 -15.59
N LEU A 33 -13.36 7.30 -14.86
CA LEU A 33 -13.66 5.89 -15.12
C LEU A 33 -15.17 5.65 -15.05
N GLN A 34 -15.71 5.05 -16.10
CA GLN A 34 -17.12 4.68 -16.22
C GLN A 34 -17.33 3.24 -15.72
N GLU A 35 -18.59 2.82 -15.59
CA GLU A 35 -18.91 1.43 -15.33
C GLU A 35 -18.36 0.53 -16.44
N VAL A 36 -17.60 -0.48 -16.03
CA VAL A 36 -16.89 -1.39 -16.95
C VAL A 36 -17.63 -2.70 -17.04
N VAL A 37 -17.99 -3.08 -18.26
CA VAL A 37 -18.57 -4.40 -18.54
C VAL A 37 -17.46 -5.31 -19.05
N SER A 38 -17.16 -6.38 -18.31
CA SER A 38 -16.10 -7.32 -18.66
C SER A 38 -16.42 -8.10 -19.95
N ILE A 39 -15.38 -8.43 -20.71
CA ILE A 39 -15.48 -9.27 -21.91
C ILE A 39 -14.89 -10.64 -21.57
N PRO A 40 -15.67 -11.74 -21.66
CA PRO A 40 -15.15 -13.09 -21.45
C PRO A 40 -14.02 -13.42 -22.45
N ASN A 41 -12.97 -14.08 -21.95
CA ASN A 41 -11.80 -14.51 -22.73
C ASN A 41 -11.05 -13.38 -23.46
N ALA A 42 -11.17 -12.14 -23.01
CA ALA A 42 -10.34 -11.04 -23.50
C ALA A 42 -8.88 -11.21 -23.01
N PRO A 43 -7.89 -10.66 -23.71
CA PRO A 43 -6.53 -10.54 -23.18
C PRO A 43 -6.53 -9.81 -21.83
N ASP A 44 -5.58 -10.11 -20.96
CA ASP A 44 -5.45 -9.57 -19.61
C ASP A 44 -5.30 -8.03 -19.53
N TRP A 45 -4.77 -7.43 -20.60
CA TRP A 45 -4.69 -5.97 -20.75
C TRP A 45 -6.01 -5.32 -21.21
N VAL A 46 -7.07 -6.08 -21.51
CA VAL A 46 -8.42 -5.57 -21.83
C VAL A 46 -9.29 -5.68 -20.59
N ARG A 47 -9.59 -4.56 -19.95
CA ARG A 47 -10.48 -4.53 -18.77
C ARG A 47 -11.95 -4.79 -19.11
N GLY A 48 -12.38 -4.46 -20.33
CA GLY A 48 -13.76 -4.60 -20.75
C GLY A 48 -14.19 -3.54 -21.76
N VAL A 49 -15.46 -3.19 -21.73
CA VAL A 49 -16.05 -2.10 -22.50
C VAL A 49 -16.73 -1.09 -21.58
N ILE A 50 -16.69 0.17 -22.00
CA ILE A 50 -17.41 1.28 -21.39
C ILE A 50 -18.33 1.95 -22.41
N ASN A 51 -19.41 2.55 -21.95
CA ASN A 51 -20.31 3.31 -22.80
C ASN A 51 -20.11 4.80 -22.53
N VAL A 52 -19.77 5.54 -23.59
CA VAL A 52 -19.61 7.00 -23.54
C VAL A 52 -20.50 7.62 -24.59
N ARG A 53 -21.47 8.44 -24.19
CA ARG A 53 -22.40 9.14 -25.11
C ARG A 53 -23.00 8.22 -26.20
N SER A 54 -23.45 7.03 -25.78
CA SER A 54 -24.07 6.03 -26.68
C SER A 54 -23.10 5.32 -27.65
N GLU A 55 -21.81 5.55 -27.53
CA GLU A 55 -20.76 4.78 -28.22
C GLU A 55 -20.08 3.82 -27.22
N THR A 56 -19.77 2.62 -27.69
CA THR A 56 -19.08 1.60 -26.88
C THR A 56 -17.59 1.61 -27.21
N PHE A 57 -16.77 1.76 -26.17
CA PHE A 57 -15.32 1.75 -26.29
C PHE A 57 -14.71 0.58 -25.53
N ARG A 58 -13.66 0.00 -26.08
CA ARG A 58 -12.84 -0.98 -25.35
C ARG A 58 -11.96 -0.23 -24.35
N LEU A 59 -12.06 -0.62 -23.08
CA LEU A 59 -11.18 -0.14 -22.04
C LEU A 59 -9.93 -1.02 -21.97
N VAL A 60 -8.77 -0.39 -22.08
CA VAL A 60 -7.46 -1.04 -22.08
C VAL A 60 -6.72 -0.60 -20.83
N ASP A 61 -6.17 -1.56 -20.10
CA ASP A 61 -5.16 -1.28 -19.08
C ASP A 61 -3.85 -0.95 -19.80
N PHE A 62 -3.50 0.32 -19.80
CA PHE A 62 -2.32 0.81 -20.48
C PHE A 62 -1.03 0.19 -19.90
N ARG A 63 -0.96 0.02 -18.58
CA ARG A 63 0.22 -0.54 -17.90
C ARG A 63 0.47 -1.96 -18.37
N LYS A 64 -0.53 -2.83 -18.28
CA LYS A 64 -0.44 -4.21 -18.78
C LYS A 64 -0.10 -4.24 -20.28
N ARG A 65 -0.67 -3.33 -21.07
CA ARG A 65 -0.42 -3.26 -22.51
C ARG A 65 1.02 -2.93 -22.87
N VAL A 66 1.73 -2.18 -22.04
CA VAL A 66 3.16 -1.85 -22.23
C VAL A 66 4.10 -2.75 -21.41
N GLY A 67 3.58 -3.84 -20.82
CA GLY A 67 4.37 -4.83 -20.09
C GLY A 67 4.72 -4.42 -18.65
N MET A 68 4.02 -3.44 -18.09
CA MET A 68 4.08 -3.08 -16.67
C MET A 68 3.06 -3.90 -15.88
N LYS A 69 3.22 -3.98 -14.56
CA LYS A 69 2.20 -4.55 -13.68
C LYS A 69 0.92 -3.72 -13.73
N GLY A 70 -0.23 -4.39 -13.70
CA GLY A 70 -1.52 -3.73 -13.55
C GLY A 70 -1.71 -3.17 -12.14
N LEU A 71 -2.58 -2.16 -11.99
CA LEU A 71 -2.90 -1.58 -10.68
C LEU A 71 -3.47 -2.61 -9.71
N GLU A 72 -4.33 -3.51 -10.19
CA GLU A 72 -4.91 -4.58 -9.37
C GLU A 72 -3.85 -5.54 -8.82
N GLU A 73 -2.86 -5.88 -9.63
CA GLU A 73 -1.75 -6.76 -9.20
C GLU A 73 -0.87 -6.08 -8.14
N GLU A 74 -0.65 -4.77 -8.25
CA GLU A 74 0.09 -4.00 -7.24
C GLU A 74 -0.69 -3.89 -5.93
N GLU A 75 -2.01 -3.69 -6.01
CA GLU A 75 -2.89 -3.64 -4.84
C GLU A 75 -2.91 -4.99 -4.12
N ASP A 76 -3.06 -6.10 -4.85
CA ASP A 76 -3.04 -7.45 -4.29
C ASP A 76 -1.69 -7.77 -3.62
N GLU A 77 -0.57 -7.40 -4.24
CA GLU A 77 0.76 -7.55 -3.65
C GLU A 77 0.92 -6.72 -2.37
N LEU A 78 0.43 -5.48 -2.38
CA LEU A 78 0.46 -4.62 -1.19
C LEU A 78 -0.38 -5.20 -0.06
N ILE A 79 -1.60 -5.66 -0.35
CA ILE A 79 -2.48 -6.31 0.63
C ILE A 79 -1.78 -7.53 1.24
N ALA A 80 -1.22 -8.41 0.40
CA ALA A 80 -0.50 -9.59 0.87
C ALA A 80 0.70 -9.25 1.77
N GLN A 81 1.44 -8.19 1.44
CA GLN A 81 2.54 -7.69 2.26
C GLN A 81 2.04 -7.16 3.61
N LEU A 82 0.98 -6.34 3.63
CA LEU A 82 0.40 -5.80 4.86
C LEU A 82 -0.12 -6.90 5.77
N GLU A 83 -0.83 -7.90 5.23
CA GLU A 83 -1.29 -9.06 5.99
C GLU A 83 -0.12 -9.87 6.59
N GLN A 84 0.98 -10.02 5.83
CA GLN A 84 2.17 -10.69 6.35
C GLN A 84 2.78 -9.89 7.51
N ARG A 85 2.90 -8.56 7.38
CA ARG A 85 3.42 -7.69 8.44
C ARG A 85 2.54 -7.71 9.68
N GLU A 86 1.23 -7.73 9.50
CA GLU A 86 0.27 -7.89 10.60
C GLU A 86 0.51 -9.21 11.36
N ARG A 87 0.63 -10.33 10.63
CA ARG A 87 0.93 -11.63 11.25
C ARG A 87 2.28 -11.63 12.00
N GLU A 88 3.30 -10.97 11.45
CA GLU A 88 4.61 -10.83 12.08
C GLU A 88 4.54 -9.99 13.37
N HIS A 89 3.78 -8.89 13.36
CA HIS A 89 3.58 -8.05 14.56
C HIS A 89 2.76 -8.76 15.63
N LYS A 90 1.73 -9.51 15.27
CA LYS A 90 0.97 -10.32 16.24
C LYS A 90 1.88 -11.33 16.95
N LYS A 91 2.73 -12.04 16.21
CA LYS A 91 3.71 -12.96 16.80
C LYS A 91 4.74 -12.24 17.69
N TRP A 92 5.16 -11.04 17.29
CA TRP A 92 6.08 -10.23 18.06
C TRP A 92 5.46 -9.80 19.39
N ILE A 93 4.18 -9.37 19.39
CA ILE A 93 3.43 -9.04 20.61
C ILE A 93 3.24 -10.29 21.49
N ASP A 94 2.92 -11.45 20.90
CA ASP A 94 2.77 -12.71 21.63
C ASP A 94 4.09 -13.10 22.33
N SER A 95 5.22 -12.96 21.62
CA SER A 95 6.54 -13.24 22.19
C SER A 95 6.94 -12.26 23.30
N LEU A 96 6.51 -11.00 23.21
CA LEU A 96 6.69 -10.02 24.28
C LEU A 96 5.87 -10.40 25.52
N GLU A 97 4.59 -10.75 25.36
CA GLU A 97 3.75 -11.18 26.48
C GLU A 97 4.32 -12.42 27.16
N GLU A 98 4.83 -13.39 26.39
CA GLU A 98 5.46 -14.59 26.91
C GLU A 98 6.74 -14.27 27.70
N ALA A 99 7.63 -13.44 27.14
CA ALA A 99 8.87 -13.03 27.82
C ALA A 99 8.60 -12.27 29.12
N VAL A 100 7.51 -11.48 29.17
CA VAL A 100 7.08 -10.81 30.41
C VAL A 100 6.56 -11.82 31.43
N ARG A 101 5.82 -12.84 31.03
CA ARG A 101 5.24 -13.87 31.92
C ARG A 101 6.27 -14.84 32.47
N SER A 102 7.20 -15.26 31.62
CA SER A 102 8.27 -16.21 31.99
C SER A 102 9.47 -15.55 32.66
N ASP A 103 9.44 -14.23 32.83
CA ASP A 103 10.55 -13.42 33.32
C ASP A 103 11.85 -13.56 32.49
N GLU A 104 11.69 -13.86 31.21
CA GLU A 104 12.79 -13.98 30.25
C GLU A 104 13.10 -12.65 29.54
N ASN A 105 14.28 -12.57 28.93
CA ASN A 105 14.62 -11.41 28.12
C ASN A 105 13.82 -11.44 26.83
N PHE A 106 13.30 -10.28 26.43
CA PHE A 106 12.67 -10.14 25.15
C PHE A 106 13.73 -9.88 24.05
N GLU A 107 13.75 -10.74 23.04
CA GLU A 107 14.73 -10.69 21.94
C GLU A 107 14.20 -9.97 20.69
N GLY A 108 12.97 -9.43 20.76
CA GLY A 108 12.35 -8.71 19.62
C GLY A 108 12.95 -7.31 19.42
N GLU A 109 12.94 -6.85 18.18
CA GLU A 109 13.39 -5.48 17.84
C GLU A 109 12.44 -4.44 18.43
N LEU A 110 12.96 -3.51 19.20
CA LEU A 110 12.19 -2.44 19.84
C LEU A 110 12.16 -1.14 19.01
N ASP A 111 13.15 -0.93 18.16
CA ASP A 111 13.17 0.24 17.28
C ASP A 111 12.15 0.08 16.14
N PRO A 112 11.12 0.97 16.06
CA PRO A 112 10.09 0.86 15.05
C PRO A 112 10.63 0.98 13.62
N HIS A 113 11.80 1.58 13.40
CA HIS A 113 12.43 1.70 12.09
C HIS A 113 13.26 0.47 11.70
N LYS A 114 13.63 -0.38 12.66
CA LYS A 114 14.42 -1.58 12.43
C LYS A 114 13.61 -2.86 12.39
N CYS A 115 12.37 -2.84 12.85
CA CYS A 115 11.48 -3.98 12.67
C CYS A 115 11.17 -4.21 11.19
N LYS A 116 10.72 -5.40 10.83
CA LYS A 116 10.45 -5.75 9.42
C LYS A 116 9.40 -4.84 8.75
N PHE A 117 8.39 -4.41 9.52
CA PHE A 117 7.40 -3.45 9.00
C PHE A 117 8.06 -2.09 8.79
N GLY A 118 8.81 -1.56 9.77
CA GLY A 118 9.44 -0.26 9.68
C GLY A 118 10.42 -0.16 8.52
N GLN A 119 11.29 -1.16 8.34
CA GLN A 119 12.22 -1.20 7.20
C GLN A 119 11.49 -1.17 5.85
N TRP A 120 10.39 -1.91 5.73
CA TRP A 120 9.56 -1.88 4.53
C TRP A 120 8.85 -0.54 4.38
N TYR A 121 8.23 -0.03 5.45
CA TYR A 121 7.47 1.22 5.46
C TYR A 121 8.33 2.42 5.07
N ASP A 122 9.56 2.51 5.60
CA ASP A 122 10.50 3.60 5.34
C ASP A 122 11.03 3.60 3.90
N THR A 123 10.97 2.45 3.21
CA THR A 123 11.47 2.30 1.84
C THR A 123 10.37 2.16 0.79
N TYR A 124 9.12 1.95 1.22
CA TYR A 124 8.01 1.77 0.29
C TYR A 124 7.68 3.05 -0.47
N GLN A 125 7.61 2.93 -1.79
CA GLN A 125 7.27 4.02 -2.68
C GLN A 125 6.13 3.61 -3.60
N THR A 126 5.20 4.51 -3.82
CA THR A 126 4.12 4.36 -4.81
C THR A 126 3.74 5.72 -5.37
N SER A 127 3.37 5.76 -6.63
CA SER A 127 2.79 6.95 -7.26
C SER A 127 1.29 7.15 -6.94
N ASN A 128 0.66 6.15 -6.31
CA ASN A 128 -0.73 6.23 -5.88
C ASN A 128 -0.83 7.07 -4.59
N THR A 129 -1.29 8.32 -4.74
CA THR A 129 -1.41 9.27 -3.61
C THR A 129 -2.41 8.83 -2.55
N GLU A 130 -3.45 8.07 -2.93
CA GLU A 130 -4.46 7.55 -2.02
C GLU A 130 -3.86 6.44 -1.14
N VAL A 131 -3.13 5.51 -1.73
CA VAL A 131 -2.37 4.49 -1.00
C VAL A 131 -1.36 5.12 -0.05
N MET A 132 -0.60 6.14 -0.49
CA MET A 132 0.33 6.87 0.37
C MET A 132 -0.36 7.53 1.55
N PHE A 133 -1.56 8.11 1.33
CA PHE A 133 -2.33 8.72 2.41
C PHE A 133 -2.81 7.69 3.43
N GLU A 134 -3.30 6.54 2.99
CA GLU A 134 -3.73 5.45 3.87
C GLU A 134 -2.55 4.86 4.65
N LEU A 135 -1.42 4.62 4.00
CA LEU A 135 -0.22 4.09 4.64
C LEU A 135 0.31 5.00 5.76
N LYS A 136 0.24 6.32 5.61
CA LYS A 136 0.65 7.27 6.66
C LYS A 136 -0.12 7.10 7.97
N LYS A 137 -1.32 6.54 7.94
CA LYS A 137 -2.10 6.27 9.15
C LYS A 137 -1.49 5.18 10.02
N PHE A 138 -0.61 4.34 9.48
CA PHE A 138 0.06 3.27 10.23
C PHE A 138 1.22 3.78 11.09
N ASP A 139 1.85 4.91 10.77
CA ASP A 139 3.04 5.40 11.49
C ASP A 139 2.79 5.56 12.99
N LYS A 140 1.76 6.30 13.36
CA LYS A 140 1.46 6.57 14.77
C LYS A 140 1.06 5.32 15.57
N PRO A 141 0.15 4.44 15.12
CA PRO A 141 -0.13 3.17 15.79
C PRO A 141 1.09 2.27 15.89
N HIS A 142 1.89 2.16 14.84
CA HIS A 142 3.09 1.34 14.83
C HIS A 142 4.11 1.77 15.90
N ARG A 143 4.43 3.06 15.96
CA ARG A 143 5.31 3.61 17.01
C ARG A 143 4.74 3.41 18.42
N ALA A 144 3.42 3.52 18.58
CA ALA A 144 2.77 3.31 19.87
C ALA A 144 2.89 1.87 20.36
N ILE A 145 2.87 0.88 19.46
CA ILE A 145 3.10 -0.53 19.80
C ILE A 145 4.53 -0.72 20.35
N HIS A 146 5.55 -0.18 19.66
CA HIS A 146 6.94 -0.26 20.10
C HIS A 146 7.19 0.45 21.43
N SER A 147 6.64 1.65 21.64
CA SER A 147 6.70 2.35 22.92
C SER A 147 6.04 1.56 24.04
N THR A 148 4.91 0.90 23.78
CA THR A 148 4.24 0.02 24.74
C THR A 148 5.12 -1.16 25.17
N ALA A 149 5.92 -1.70 24.23
CA ALA A 149 6.84 -2.78 24.55
C ALA A 149 7.97 -2.31 25.50
N GLU A 150 8.53 -1.12 25.25
CA GLU A 150 9.53 -0.53 26.14
C GLU A 150 8.97 -0.32 27.55
N ASP A 151 7.75 0.24 27.66
CA ASP A 151 7.06 0.44 28.94
C ASP A 151 6.77 -0.89 29.66
N ALA A 152 6.33 -1.91 28.93
CA ALA A 152 6.07 -3.25 29.48
C ALA A 152 7.34 -3.92 30.00
N ILE A 153 8.45 -3.79 29.28
CA ILE A 153 9.76 -4.30 29.74
C ILE A 153 10.23 -3.55 30.98
N ALA A 154 10.02 -2.23 31.05
CA ALA A 154 10.34 -1.44 32.25
C ALA A 154 9.53 -1.91 33.48
N LEU A 155 8.21 -2.12 33.30
CA LEU A 155 7.36 -2.66 34.40
C LEU A 155 7.79 -4.07 34.83
N LYS A 156 8.13 -4.93 33.86
CA LYS A 156 8.68 -6.25 34.16
C LYS A 156 9.94 -6.16 35.05
N ASN A 157 10.88 -5.29 34.66
CA ASN A 157 12.13 -5.09 35.41
C ASN A 157 11.92 -4.53 36.84
N GLU A 158 10.77 -3.88 37.06
CA GLU A 158 10.32 -3.44 38.40
C GLU A 158 9.58 -4.55 39.18
N GLY A 159 9.45 -5.75 38.61
CA GLY A 159 8.70 -6.87 39.21
C GLY A 159 7.17 -6.74 39.08
N LYS A 160 6.68 -5.85 38.24
CA LYS A 160 5.25 -5.56 38.04
C LYS A 160 4.69 -6.32 36.82
N HIS A 161 4.87 -7.65 36.79
CA HIS A 161 4.53 -8.50 35.65
C HIS A 161 3.06 -8.40 35.22
N ASP A 162 2.13 -8.41 36.19
CA ASP A 162 0.68 -8.32 35.86
C ASP A 162 0.32 -7.00 35.17
N GLN A 163 0.90 -5.89 35.62
CA GLN A 163 0.69 -4.59 35.02
C GLN A 163 1.29 -4.52 33.60
N ALA A 164 2.45 -5.12 33.38
CA ALA A 164 3.07 -5.22 32.08
C ALA A 164 2.20 -6.01 31.09
N VAL A 165 1.66 -7.15 31.52
CA VAL A 165 0.75 -7.98 30.72
C VAL A 165 -0.56 -7.22 30.38
N GLU A 166 -1.13 -6.53 31.37
CA GLU A 166 -2.34 -5.71 31.15
C GLU A 166 -2.09 -4.59 30.13
N LEU A 167 -0.94 -3.91 30.23
CA LEU A 167 -0.53 -2.87 29.28
C LEU A 167 -0.41 -3.41 27.85
N ILE A 168 0.23 -4.57 27.66
CA ILE A 168 0.37 -5.23 26.34
C ILE A 168 -1.01 -5.56 25.77
N ARG A 169 -1.90 -6.14 26.58
CA ARG A 169 -3.25 -6.54 26.15
C ARG A 169 -4.13 -5.37 25.77
N ALA A 170 -4.05 -4.25 26.51
CA ALA A 170 -4.82 -3.04 26.21
C ALA A 170 -4.44 -2.38 24.88
N ARG A 171 -3.33 -2.79 24.26
CA ARG A 171 -2.86 -2.27 22.96
C ARG A 171 -2.95 -3.28 21.81
N ARG A 172 -3.39 -4.50 22.11
CA ARG A 172 -3.47 -5.59 21.13
C ARG A 172 -4.68 -5.44 20.18
N ASP A 173 -5.76 -4.82 20.67
CA ASP A 173 -7.02 -4.54 19.97
C ASP A 173 -6.98 -3.14 19.33
#